data_d9f7246b4c4598750decc97a69aff25c
#
_entry.id   d9f7246b4c4598750decc97a69aff25c
#
_cell.length_a   1.000
_cell.length_b   1.000
_cell.length_c   1.000
_cell.angle_alpha   90.00
_cell.angle_beta   90.00
_cell.angle_gamma   90.00
#
_symmetry.space_group_name_H-M   'P 1'
#
loop_
_entity.id
_entity.type
_entity.pdbx_description
1 polymer ?
#
loop_
_entity_poly.entity_id
_entity_poly.type
_entity_poly.pdbx_seq_one_letter_code
_entity_poly.pdbx_strand_id
1 'polypeptide(L)'
;STRKESSAASDVYKRQPIGKGLGASPGAACGKIVFTAEDAVEWADRGEKVVLVRLETSPEDITGMKAAQGILTVRGGMTSHAAVVARGMGECCVSGCSAINMDEANKKFELGGKTFVEGDVISIDGTTGNIYDGAIATVDAQIAGEFGRIMAWADKYRVLKVRTNADTPADAKKARELGAEGIGLCRTEHMFFEADRIAAFREMICSDTVEEREAALAKIEPMQQADFEALYEALEGCPVTIRFLD
;
A
#
# COMPACT_ATOMS: atom_id res chain seq x y z
N SER A 1 1.84 34.54 2.98
CA SER A 1 1.59 33.09 3.22
C SER A 1 2.70 32.18 2.70
N THR A 2 3.60 32.68 1.88
CA THR A 2 4.73 31.93 1.23
C THR A 2 5.92 31.62 2.16
N ARG A 3 5.95 32.15 3.38
CA ARG A 3 7.07 31.95 4.32
C ARG A 3 6.97 30.71 5.21
N LYS A 4 5.80 30.07 5.32
CA LYS A 4 5.60 28.86 6.14
C LYS A 4 5.95 27.57 5.40
N GLU A 5 5.79 27.52 4.09
CA GLU A 5 6.11 26.32 3.27
C GLU A 5 7.63 26.13 3.11
N SER A 6 8.40 27.21 3.08
CA SER A 6 9.87 27.13 3.02
C SER A 6 10.52 26.65 4.32
N SER A 7 9.85 26.77 5.48
CA SER A 7 10.42 26.33 6.76
C SER A 7 10.28 24.83 6.98
N ALA A 8 9.17 24.21 6.54
CA ALA A 8 8.98 22.77 6.66
C ALA A 8 9.93 21.98 5.76
N ALA A 9 10.11 22.41 4.50
CA ALA A 9 11.08 21.80 3.59
C ALA A 9 12.54 21.97 4.07
N SER A 10 12.87 23.13 4.69
CA SER A 10 14.22 23.36 5.22
C SER A 10 14.55 22.53 6.46
N ASP A 11 13.55 22.11 7.25
CA ASP A 11 13.76 21.29 8.43
C ASP A 11 14.04 19.81 8.10
N VAL A 12 13.48 19.30 6.99
CA VAL A 12 13.78 17.95 6.50
C VAL A 12 15.25 17.81 6.09
N TYR A 13 15.81 18.82 5.44
CA TYR A 13 17.23 18.83 5.05
C TYR A 13 18.20 18.98 6.24
N LYS A 14 17.72 19.39 7.42
CA LYS A 14 18.56 19.60 8.62
C LYS A 14 18.57 18.39 9.56
N ARG A 15 17.63 17.43 9.42
CA ARG A 15 17.61 16.23 10.28
C ARG A 15 18.51 15.16 9.67
N GLN A 16 19.52 14.74 10.41
CA GLN A 16 20.34 13.60 10.00
C GLN A 16 19.58 12.30 10.27
N PRO A 17 19.67 11.32 9.36
CA PRO A 17 19.11 10.00 9.60
C PRO A 17 19.82 9.34 10.78
N ILE A 18 19.07 8.68 11.65
CA ILE A 18 19.59 7.91 12.78
C ILE A 18 19.99 6.49 12.39
N GLY A 19 19.54 6.03 11.22
CA GLY A 19 19.86 4.72 10.66
C GLY A 19 19.50 4.66 9.19
N LYS A 20 19.96 3.59 8.54
CA LYS A 20 19.69 3.34 7.12
C LYS A 20 19.53 1.85 6.85
N GLY A 21 18.49 1.52 6.12
CA GLY A 21 18.27 0.20 5.51
C GLY A 21 18.20 0.27 4.00
N LEU A 22 17.64 -0.73 3.39
CA LEU A 22 17.34 -0.74 1.94
C LEU A 22 15.99 -0.06 1.69
N GLY A 23 15.95 0.87 0.77
CA GLY A 23 14.70 1.42 0.23
C GLY A 23 13.97 0.34 -0.56
N ALA A 24 13.13 -0.43 0.11
CA ALA A 24 12.52 -1.63 -0.47
C ALA A 24 11.21 -1.36 -1.21
N SER A 25 10.45 -0.37 -0.79
CA SER A 25 9.26 0.15 -1.47
C SER A 25 9.20 1.66 -1.27
N PRO A 26 9.05 2.45 -2.34
CA PRO A 26 9.15 3.90 -2.28
C PRO A 26 8.01 4.52 -1.47
N GLY A 27 8.23 5.75 -1.02
CA GLY A 27 7.30 6.53 -0.22
C GLY A 27 7.93 7.00 1.08
N ALA A 28 7.18 7.77 1.84
CA ALA A 28 7.56 8.24 3.16
C ALA A 28 6.46 7.92 4.15
N ALA A 29 6.83 7.41 5.32
CA ALA A 29 5.89 7.11 6.37
C ALA A 29 6.34 7.73 7.70
N CYS A 30 5.37 8.23 8.45
CA CYS A 30 5.57 8.74 9.80
C CYS A 30 4.47 8.18 10.70
N GLY A 31 4.86 7.61 11.83
CA GLY A 31 3.88 7.05 12.75
C GLY A 31 4.51 6.55 14.05
N LYS A 32 3.64 6.08 14.92
CA LYS A 32 4.02 5.45 16.19
C LYS A 32 4.52 4.02 15.92
N ILE A 33 5.57 3.64 16.61
CA ILE A 33 6.15 2.31 16.51
C ILE A 33 5.19 1.28 17.12
N VAL A 34 4.94 0.21 16.38
CA VAL A 34 4.29 -1.00 16.85
C VAL A 34 5.10 -2.21 16.42
N PHE A 35 5.06 -3.29 17.20
CA PHE A 35 5.93 -4.45 17.02
C PHE A 35 5.20 -5.71 16.54
N THR A 36 3.86 -5.70 16.55
CA THR A 36 3.06 -6.83 16.09
C THR A 36 2.05 -6.39 15.04
N ALA A 37 1.59 -7.33 14.22
CA ALA A 37 0.55 -7.08 13.23
C ALA A 37 -0.78 -6.73 13.89
N GLU A 38 -1.08 -7.36 15.02
CA GLU A 38 -2.28 -7.13 15.82
C GLU A 38 -2.30 -5.71 16.38
N ASP A 39 -1.20 -5.24 16.98
CA ASP A 39 -1.07 -3.86 17.46
C ASP A 39 -1.21 -2.85 16.31
N ALA A 40 -0.66 -3.16 15.13
CA ALA A 40 -0.77 -2.28 13.97
C ALA A 40 -2.24 -2.09 13.56
N VAL A 41 -3.02 -3.16 13.50
CA VAL A 41 -4.45 -3.10 13.19
C VAL A 41 -5.21 -2.36 14.28
N GLU A 42 -5.01 -2.74 15.55
CA GLU A 42 -5.72 -2.14 16.68
C GLU A 42 -5.49 -0.62 16.80
N TRP A 43 -4.24 -0.18 16.61
CA TRP A 43 -3.92 1.25 16.68
C TRP A 43 -4.41 2.02 15.46
N ALA A 44 -4.35 1.42 14.27
CA ALA A 44 -4.92 2.02 13.06
C ALA A 44 -6.45 2.18 13.16
N ASP A 45 -7.17 1.21 13.72
CA ASP A 45 -8.60 1.28 13.95
C ASP A 45 -9.00 2.40 14.94
N ARG A 46 -8.09 2.78 15.84
CA ARG A 46 -8.25 3.96 16.71
C ARG A 46 -7.91 5.29 16.01
N GLY A 47 -7.54 5.25 14.74
CA GLY A 47 -7.15 6.44 13.97
C GLY A 47 -5.69 6.86 14.15
N GLU A 48 -4.84 6.03 14.77
CA GLU A 48 -3.42 6.30 14.94
C GLU A 48 -2.64 5.92 13.67
N LYS A 49 -1.67 6.75 13.32
CA LYS A 49 -0.69 6.40 12.27
C LYS A 49 0.42 5.58 12.88
N VAL A 50 0.68 4.41 12.35
CA VAL A 50 1.67 3.48 12.89
C VAL A 50 2.73 3.08 11.86
N VAL A 51 3.93 2.78 12.34
CA VAL A 51 5.00 2.13 11.59
C VAL A 51 5.24 0.77 12.22
N LEU A 52 5.06 -0.29 11.43
CA LEU A 52 5.27 -1.66 11.87
C LEU A 52 6.76 -1.98 11.82
N VAL A 53 7.36 -2.27 12.99
CA VAL A 53 8.78 -2.60 13.13
C VAL A 53 8.93 -4.06 13.53
N ARG A 54 9.56 -4.87 12.65
CA ARG A 54 9.74 -6.31 12.85
C ARG A 54 11.18 -6.71 12.67
N LEU A 55 11.58 -7.82 13.29
CA LEU A 55 12.86 -8.46 12.96
C LEU A 55 12.83 -8.88 11.48
N GLU A 56 11.78 -9.57 11.06
CA GLU A 56 11.40 -9.90 9.69
C GLU A 56 9.88 -10.11 9.65
N THR A 57 9.23 -9.97 8.49
CA THR A 57 7.80 -10.21 8.35
C THR A 57 7.52 -11.60 7.79
N SER A 58 6.37 -12.15 8.17
CA SER A 58 5.80 -13.40 7.67
C SER A 58 4.45 -13.18 6.98
N PRO A 59 3.88 -14.17 6.30
CA PRO A 59 2.54 -14.06 5.71
C PRO A 59 1.44 -13.70 6.71
N GLU A 60 1.62 -14.01 8.00
CA GLU A 60 0.69 -13.69 9.07
C GLU A 60 0.65 -12.18 9.37
N ASP A 61 1.72 -11.46 9.05
CA ASP A 61 1.83 -10.01 9.28
C ASP A 61 1.10 -9.16 8.23
N ILE A 62 0.55 -9.74 7.16
CA ILE A 62 -0.03 -9.01 6.01
C ILE A 62 -1.10 -8.00 6.43
N THR A 63 -1.97 -8.37 7.37
CA THR A 63 -3.03 -7.47 7.86
C THR A 63 -2.46 -6.24 8.57
N GLY A 64 -1.46 -6.44 9.41
CA GLY A 64 -0.74 -5.35 10.09
C GLY A 64 0.08 -4.50 9.13
N MET A 65 0.71 -5.12 8.14
CA MET A 65 1.45 -4.39 7.09
C MET A 65 0.54 -3.45 6.30
N LYS A 66 -0.70 -3.90 6.00
CA LYS A 66 -1.70 -3.10 5.29
C LYS A 66 -2.28 -1.96 6.15
N ALA A 67 -2.38 -2.16 7.46
CA ALA A 67 -2.88 -1.14 8.40
C ALA A 67 -1.83 -0.06 8.72
N ALA A 68 -0.55 -0.38 8.60
CA ALA A 68 0.55 0.53 8.90
C ALA A 68 0.79 1.54 7.77
N GLN A 69 1.28 2.73 8.12
CA GLN A 69 1.74 3.74 7.15
C GLN A 69 3.07 3.34 6.48
N GLY A 70 3.81 2.46 7.11
CA GLY A 70 5.07 1.95 6.59
C GLY A 70 5.62 0.80 7.40
N ILE A 71 6.57 0.09 6.80
CA ILE A 71 7.15 -1.13 7.34
C ILE A 71 8.67 -0.95 7.46
N LEU A 72 9.20 -1.30 8.62
CA LEU A 72 10.63 -1.30 8.90
C LEU A 72 11.05 -2.68 9.38
N THR A 73 12.04 -3.30 8.69
CA THR A 73 12.58 -4.59 9.14
C THR A 73 14.08 -4.53 9.40
N VAL A 74 14.50 -5.28 10.41
CA VAL A 74 15.92 -5.44 10.78
C VAL A 74 16.64 -6.32 9.78
N ARG A 75 15.99 -7.42 9.38
CA ARG A 75 16.49 -8.39 8.41
C ARG A 75 15.72 -8.29 7.10
N GLY A 76 16.31 -8.81 6.04
CA GLY A 76 15.70 -8.90 4.73
C GLY A 76 16.40 -8.04 3.68
N GLY A 77 16.17 -8.40 2.43
CA GLY A 77 16.68 -7.71 1.25
C GLY A 77 15.54 -7.31 0.31
N MET A 78 15.86 -6.94 -0.92
CA MET A 78 14.88 -6.53 -1.94
C MET A 78 13.91 -7.64 -2.34
N THR A 79 14.22 -8.89 -2.05
CA THR A 79 13.39 -10.09 -2.31
C THR A 79 12.77 -10.68 -1.04
N SER A 80 12.94 -10.01 0.12
CA SER A 80 12.29 -10.44 1.37
C SER A 80 10.78 -10.32 1.29
N HIS A 81 10.09 -11.06 2.16
CA HIS A 81 8.62 -11.01 2.26
C HIS A 81 8.13 -9.56 2.46
N ALA A 82 8.73 -8.81 3.40
CA ALA A 82 8.39 -7.40 3.63
C ALA A 82 8.49 -6.56 2.35
N ALA A 83 9.60 -6.68 1.62
CA ALA A 83 9.87 -5.90 0.42
C ALA A 83 8.91 -6.21 -0.73
N VAL A 84 8.61 -7.50 -0.95
CA VAL A 84 7.73 -7.95 -2.03
C VAL A 84 6.28 -7.55 -1.75
N VAL A 85 5.80 -7.81 -0.54
CA VAL A 85 4.43 -7.50 -0.14
C VAL A 85 4.19 -5.99 -0.09
N ALA A 86 5.11 -5.22 0.52
CA ALA A 86 4.99 -3.75 0.57
C ALA A 86 4.92 -3.12 -0.84
N ARG A 87 5.75 -3.59 -1.78
CA ARG A 87 5.66 -3.12 -3.18
C ARG A 87 4.33 -3.49 -3.84
N GLY A 88 3.82 -4.69 -3.58
CA GLY A 88 2.52 -5.12 -4.09
C GLY A 88 1.36 -4.29 -3.55
N MET A 89 1.46 -3.80 -2.32
CA MET A 89 0.47 -2.94 -1.67
C MET A 89 0.67 -1.44 -1.96
N GLY A 90 1.86 -1.04 -2.44
CA GLY A 90 2.21 0.37 -2.59
C GLY A 90 2.58 1.07 -1.27
N GLU A 91 2.90 0.28 -0.23
CA GLU A 91 3.24 0.80 1.10
C GLU A 91 4.73 1.09 1.23
N CYS A 92 5.07 2.16 1.98
CA CYS A 92 6.45 2.52 2.26
C CYS A 92 7.17 1.40 3.02
N CYS A 93 8.36 0.99 2.56
CA CYS A 93 9.13 -0.05 3.22
C CYS A 93 10.62 0.23 3.23
N VAL A 94 11.21 0.15 4.41
CA VAL A 94 12.65 0.09 4.63
C VAL A 94 12.99 -1.29 5.19
N SER A 95 13.79 -2.06 4.45
CA SER A 95 14.13 -3.44 4.82
C SER A 95 15.61 -3.57 5.15
N GLY A 96 15.94 -4.53 6.03
CA GLY A 96 17.34 -4.88 6.28
C GLY A 96 18.16 -3.82 7.00
N CYS A 97 17.58 -3.09 7.94
CA CYS A 97 18.31 -2.16 8.79
C CYS A 97 19.05 -2.91 9.90
N SER A 98 20.20 -3.50 9.60
CA SER A 98 21.00 -4.31 10.53
C SER A 98 21.60 -3.52 11.69
N ALA A 99 21.56 -2.19 11.64
CA ALA A 99 21.99 -1.32 12.74
C ALA A 99 20.98 -1.30 13.93
N ILE A 100 19.76 -1.80 13.71
CA ILE A 100 18.74 -1.93 14.75
C ILE A 100 19.11 -3.12 15.65
N ASN A 101 19.24 -2.86 16.94
CA ASN A 101 19.32 -3.90 17.97
C ASN A 101 17.92 -4.12 18.56
N MET A 102 17.25 -5.18 18.12
CA MET A 102 15.84 -5.45 18.41
C MET A 102 15.69 -6.32 19.66
N ASP A 103 14.76 -5.91 20.53
CA ASP A 103 14.25 -6.69 21.67
C ASP A 103 12.72 -6.77 21.54
N GLU A 104 12.26 -7.71 20.69
CA GLU A 104 10.83 -7.88 20.43
C GLU A 104 10.03 -8.24 21.68
N ALA A 105 10.61 -9.03 22.58
CA ALA A 105 9.95 -9.47 23.82
C ALA A 105 9.57 -8.31 24.73
N ASN A 106 10.40 -7.26 24.74
CA ASN A 106 10.17 -6.05 25.55
C ASN A 106 9.65 -4.88 24.69
N LYS A 107 9.25 -5.13 23.44
CA LYS A 107 8.72 -4.13 22.50
C LYS A 107 9.59 -2.87 22.44
N LYS A 108 10.89 -3.04 22.21
CA LYS A 108 11.86 -1.95 22.09
C LYS A 108 12.99 -2.31 21.14
N PHE A 109 13.67 -1.28 20.65
CA PHE A 109 14.92 -1.43 19.91
C PHE A 109 15.86 -0.25 20.15
N GLU A 110 17.13 -0.44 19.83
CA GLU A 110 18.14 0.62 19.84
C GLU A 110 18.57 0.94 18.40
N LEU A 111 18.68 2.21 18.08
CA LEU A 111 19.16 2.71 16.80
C LEU A 111 19.77 4.10 16.97
N GLY A 112 20.96 4.33 16.39
CA GLY A 112 21.61 5.63 16.45
C GLY A 112 21.94 6.10 17.86
N GLY A 113 22.17 5.17 18.80
CA GLY A 113 22.46 5.47 20.20
C GLY A 113 21.25 5.85 21.06
N LYS A 114 20.03 5.69 20.53
CA LYS A 114 18.77 5.94 21.23
C LYS A 114 17.96 4.67 21.34
N THR A 115 17.28 4.47 22.47
CA THR A 115 16.29 3.40 22.66
C THR A 115 14.92 3.92 22.28
N PHE A 116 14.22 3.14 21.46
CA PHE A 116 12.82 3.37 21.03
C PHE A 116 11.94 2.29 21.62
N VAL A 117 10.78 2.69 22.11
CA VAL A 117 9.75 1.80 22.66
C VAL A 117 8.46 1.92 21.87
N GLU A 118 7.52 1.01 22.10
CA GLU A 118 6.19 1.06 21.48
C GLU A 118 5.51 2.40 21.77
N GLY A 119 4.97 3.03 20.71
CA GLY A 119 4.34 4.34 20.78
C GLY A 119 5.26 5.52 20.52
N ASP A 120 6.59 5.36 20.54
CA ASP A 120 7.50 6.40 20.07
C ASP A 120 7.30 6.67 18.59
N VAL A 121 7.54 7.91 18.16
CA VAL A 121 7.32 8.30 16.76
C VAL A 121 8.62 8.21 15.98
N ILE A 122 8.55 7.55 14.81
CA ILE A 122 9.63 7.55 13.83
C ILE A 122 9.10 7.93 12.43
N SER A 123 10.02 8.36 11.57
CA SER A 123 9.76 8.55 10.15
C SER A 123 10.74 7.74 9.33
N ILE A 124 10.24 7.12 8.27
CA ILE A 124 11.03 6.30 7.34
C ILE A 124 10.84 6.79 5.91
N ASP A 125 11.90 6.70 5.13
CA ASP A 125 11.91 7.01 3.69
C ASP A 125 12.23 5.73 2.92
N GLY A 126 11.21 5.14 2.32
CA GLY A 126 11.32 3.91 1.55
C GLY A 126 12.01 4.09 0.19
N THR A 127 12.26 5.32 -0.24
CA THR A 127 13.02 5.62 -1.46
C THR A 127 14.52 5.59 -1.18
N THR A 128 14.97 6.22 -0.09
CA THR A 128 16.38 6.32 0.27
C THR A 128 16.84 5.26 1.27
N GLY A 129 15.91 4.65 2.00
CA GLY A 129 16.17 3.74 3.11
C GLY A 129 16.51 4.43 4.42
N ASN A 130 16.38 5.74 4.50
CA ASN A 130 16.73 6.51 5.69
C ASN A 130 15.64 6.41 6.76
N ILE A 131 16.09 6.44 8.03
CA ILE A 131 15.24 6.40 9.22
C ILE A 131 15.55 7.63 10.05
N TYR A 132 14.52 8.29 10.56
CA TYR A 132 14.64 9.55 11.32
C TYR A 132 13.91 9.46 12.65
N ASP A 133 14.46 10.10 13.67
CA ASP A 133 13.83 10.25 14.99
C ASP A 133 12.71 11.29 14.94
N GLY A 134 11.54 10.90 15.43
CA GLY A 134 10.38 11.78 15.54
C GLY A 134 9.59 11.97 14.24
N ALA A 135 8.60 12.85 14.30
CA ALA A 135 7.72 13.14 13.21
C ALA A 135 8.38 14.06 12.16
N ILE A 136 8.36 13.60 10.91
CA ILE A 136 8.62 14.43 9.74
C ILE A 136 7.32 14.56 8.96
N ALA A 137 6.96 15.77 8.60
CA ALA A 137 5.76 15.99 7.78
C ALA A 137 5.92 15.29 6.42
N THR A 138 5.01 14.38 6.14
CA THR A 138 4.91 13.73 4.83
C THR A 138 3.86 14.43 3.99
N VAL A 139 4.09 14.49 2.69
CA VAL A 139 3.13 15.00 1.71
C VAL A 139 2.79 13.89 0.75
N ASP A 140 1.52 13.82 0.36
CA ASP A 140 1.11 12.88 -0.68
C ASP A 140 1.84 13.19 -1.99
N ALA A 141 2.22 12.15 -2.70
CA ALA A 141 2.82 12.29 -4.02
C ALA A 141 1.80 12.95 -4.96
N GLN A 142 2.13 14.14 -5.43
CA GLN A 142 1.29 14.87 -6.38
C GLN A 142 2.07 15.12 -7.66
N ILE A 143 1.37 14.95 -8.80
CA ILE A 143 1.88 15.34 -10.12
C ILE A 143 1.67 16.85 -10.25
N ALA A 144 2.53 17.64 -9.61
CA ALA A 144 2.43 19.10 -9.55
C ALA A 144 3.78 19.78 -9.82
N GLY A 145 3.76 21.10 -9.98
CA GLY A 145 4.98 21.90 -10.19
C GLY A 145 5.78 21.51 -11.45
N GLU A 146 7.07 21.45 -11.33
CA GLU A 146 7.98 21.14 -12.46
C GLU A 146 7.79 19.71 -12.96
N PHE A 147 7.49 18.75 -12.08
CA PHE A 147 7.19 17.38 -12.48
C PHE A 147 5.93 17.32 -13.33
N GLY A 148 4.87 18.05 -12.96
CA GLY A 148 3.65 18.18 -13.77
C GLY A 148 3.92 18.77 -15.15
N ARG A 149 4.86 19.75 -15.27
CA ARG A 149 5.27 20.31 -16.57
C ARG A 149 5.98 19.27 -17.45
N ILE A 150 6.88 18.47 -16.88
CA ILE A 150 7.56 17.39 -17.60
C ILE A 150 6.54 16.34 -18.06
N MET A 151 5.59 15.95 -17.21
CA MET A 151 4.54 15.02 -17.58
C MET A 151 3.64 15.56 -18.69
N ALA A 152 3.28 16.84 -18.67
CA ALA A 152 2.53 17.48 -19.74
C ALA A 152 3.31 17.51 -21.07
N TRP A 153 4.62 17.68 -21.02
CA TRP A 153 5.47 17.56 -22.22
C TRP A 153 5.52 16.12 -22.73
N ALA A 154 5.68 15.14 -21.82
CA ALA A 154 5.66 13.73 -22.21
C ALA A 154 4.33 13.35 -22.86
N ASP A 155 3.20 13.80 -22.31
CA ASP A 155 1.86 13.55 -22.85
C ASP A 155 1.67 14.13 -24.26
N LYS A 156 2.36 15.21 -24.58
CA LYS A 156 2.31 15.81 -25.92
C LYS A 156 2.95 14.94 -27.00
N TYR A 157 3.96 14.13 -26.64
CA TYR A 157 4.74 13.35 -27.59
C TYR A 157 4.51 11.86 -27.51
N ARG A 158 3.97 11.34 -26.38
CA ARG A 158 3.68 9.92 -26.23
C ARG A 158 2.56 9.47 -27.18
N VAL A 159 2.67 8.26 -27.70
CA VAL A 159 1.67 7.59 -28.53
C VAL A 159 0.95 6.52 -27.71
N LEU A 160 1.68 5.83 -26.82
CA LEU A 160 1.12 4.78 -25.98
C LEU A 160 0.36 5.37 -24.78
N LYS A 161 -0.69 4.65 -24.40
CA LYS A 161 -1.50 4.95 -23.23
C LYS A 161 -1.11 4.05 -22.08
N VAL A 162 -1.26 4.56 -20.84
CA VAL A 162 -0.97 3.80 -19.62
C VAL A 162 -2.26 3.19 -19.09
N ARG A 163 -2.26 1.87 -18.92
CA ARG A 163 -3.33 1.13 -18.27
C ARG A 163 -2.80 0.46 -17.00
N THR A 164 -3.61 0.42 -15.96
CA THR A 164 -3.27 -0.22 -14.69
C THR A 164 -4.10 -1.48 -14.48
N ASN A 165 -3.73 -2.29 -13.50
CA ASN A 165 -4.58 -3.35 -12.97
C ASN A 165 -5.45 -2.75 -11.87
N ALA A 166 -6.74 -2.99 -11.91
CA ALA A 166 -7.69 -2.63 -10.86
C ALA A 166 -8.85 -3.61 -10.85
N ASP A 167 -9.20 -4.09 -9.68
CA ASP A 167 -10.22 -5.13 -9.48
C ASP A 167 -11.46 -4.60 -8.76
N THR A 168 -11.36 -3.38 -8.17
CA THR A 168 -12.46 -2.72 -7.46
C THR A 168 -12.76 -1.32 -8.02
N PRO A 169 -13.97 -0.78 -7.84
CA PRO A 169 -14.29 0.59 -8.21
C PRO A 169 -13.41 1.65 -7.52
N ALA A 170 -13.02 1.39 -6.26
CA ALA A 170 -12.14 2.28 -5.50
C ALA A 170 -10.74 2.35 -6.12
N ASP A 171 -10.18 1.19 -6.50
CA ASP A 171 -8.87 1.12 -7.17
C ASP A 171 -8.92 1.80 -8.54
N ALA A 172 -10.01 1.59 -9.30
CA ALA A 172 -10.22 2.21 -10.60
C ALA A 172 -10.27 3.75 -10.48
N LYS A 173 -10.99 4.26 -9.49
CA LYS A 173 -11.05 5.70 -9.20
C LYS A 173 -9.68 6.25 -8.84
N LYS A 174 -8.96 5.59 -7.95
CA LYS A 174 -7.60 5.98 -7.56
C LYS A 174 -6.63 5.95 -8.75
N ALA A 175 -6.74 4.93 -9.60
CA ALA A 175 -5.95 4.83 -10.82
C ALA A 175 -6.21 6.01 -11.78
N ARG A 176 -7.47 6.42 -11.94
CA ARG A 176 -7.84 7.58 -12.75
C ARG A 176 -7.27 8.89 -12.18
N GLU A 177 -7.36 9.08 -10.87
CA GLU A 177 -6.76 10.25 -10.18
C GLU A 177 -5.24 10.33 -10.41
N LEU A 178 -4.57 9.19 -10.50
CA LEU A 178 -3.13 9.08 -10.80
C LEU A 178 -2.79 9.16 -12.30
N GLY A 179 -3.80 9.32 -13.17
CA GLY A 179 -3.60 9.54 -14.61
C GLY A 179 -3.65 8.27 -15.46
N ALA A 180 -4.15 7.14 -14.95
CA ALA A 180 -4.38 5.96 -15.77
C ALA A 180 -5.48 6.21 -16.81
N GLU A 181 -5.29 5.67 -18.02
CA GLU A 181 -6.19 5.85 -19.16
C GLU A 181 -6.98 4.58 -19.49
N GLY A 182 -7.12 3.71 -18.50
CA GLY A 182 -7.91 2.49 -18.55
C GLY A 182 -7.38 1.40 -17.64
N ILE A 183 -8.09 0.28 -17.62
CA ILE A 183 -7.70 -0.94 -16.92
C ILE A 183 -7.15 -1.94 -17.91
N GLY A 184 -5.91 -2.39 -17.69
CA GLY A 184 -5.23 -3.39 -18.48
C GLY A 184 -5.59 -4.82 -18.07
N LEU A 185 -5.99 -5.01 -16.81
CA LEU A 185 -6.51 -6.27 -16.29
C LEU A 185 -7.40 -6.01 -15.08
N CYS A 186 -8.65 -6.45 -15.17
CA CYS A 186 -9.56 -6.65 -14.06
C CYS A 186 -9.70 -8.16 -13.83
N ARG A 187 -9.34 -8.62 -12.64
CA ARG A 187 -9.38 -10.02 -12.22
C ARG A 187 -10.70 -10.28 -11.52
N THR A 188 -11.64 -10.84 -12.23
CA THR A 188 -13.01 -11.03 -11.73
C THR A 188 -13.11 -11.96 -10.53
N GLU A 189 -12.18 -12.90 -10.38
CA GLU A 189 -12.09 -13.78 -9.22
C GLU A 189 -11.84 -13.02 -7.90
N HIS A 190 -11.14 -11.87 -7.95
CA HIS A 190 -10.89 -11.05 -6.76
C HIS A 190 -12.16 -10.37 -6.22
N MET A 191 -13.20 -10.19 -7.03
CA MET A 191 -14.47 -9.60 -6.63
C MET A 191 -15.23 -10.48 -5.63
N PHE A 192 -14.86 -11.78 -5.50
CA PHE A 192 -15.56 -12.77 -4.69
C PHE A 192 -14.81 -13.21 -3.43
N PHE A 193 -13.69 -12.59 -3.09
CA PHE A 193 -12.94 -12.95 -1.88
C PHE A 193 -13.50 -12.38 -0.59
N GLU A 194 -14.47 -11.47 -0.67
CA GLU A 194 -15.17 -10.96 0.51
C GLU A 194 -16.06 -12.03 1.18
N ALA A 195 -16.20 -11.95 2.48
CA ALA A 195 -16.82 -12.99 3.30
C ALA A 195 -18.29 -13.28 2.92
N ASP A 196 -19.02 -12.27 2.48
CA ASP A 196 -20.42 -12.36 2.05
C ASP A 196 -20.60 -12.94 0.64
N ARG A 197 -19.55 -12.93 -0.17
CA ARG A 197 -19.55 -13.35 -1.59
C ARG A 197 -18.92 -14.72 -1.80
N ILE A 198 -17.90 -15.06 -1.01
CA ILE A 198 -17.10 -16.26 -1.22
C ILE A 198 -17.93 -17.56 -1.12
N ALA A 199 -19.01 -17.55 -0.34
CA ALA A 199 -19.89 -18.71 -0.20
C ALA A 199 -20.58 -19.07 -1.52
N ALA A 200 -21.16 -18.08 -2.22
CA ALA A 200 -21.82 -18.29 -3.52
C ALA A 200 -20.82 -18.72 -4.60
N PHE A 201 -19.61 -18.16 -4.56
CA PHE A 201 -18.53 -18.52 -5.50
C PHE A 201 -18.07 -19.96 -5.30
N ARG A 202 -17.89 -20.41 -4.04
CA ARG A 202 -17.58 -21.81 -3.73
C ARG A 202 -18.68 -22.76 -4.14
N GLU A 203 -19.95 -22.40 -3.93
CA GLU A 203 -21.11 -23.18 -4.38
C GLU A 203 -21.07 -23.40 -5.90
N MET A 204 -20.78 -22.35 -6.66
CA MET A 204 -20.61 -22.45 -8.14
C MET A 204 -19.50 -23.41 -8.54
N ILE A 205 -18.32 -23.30 -7.89
CA ILE A 205 -17.16 -24.16 -8.22
C ILE A 205 -17.43 -25.63 -7.85
N CYS A 206 -18.11 -25.87 -6.72
CA CYS A 206 -18.39 -27.21 -6.22
C CYS A 206 -19.66 -27.84 -6.79
N SER A 207 -20.35 -27.20 -7.75
CA SER A 207 -21.55 -27.72 -8.38
C SER A 207 -21.22 -28.89 -9.31
N ASP A 208 -21.92 -30.01 -9.15
CA ASP A 208 -21.75 -31.20 -9.97
C ASP A 208 -22.64 -31.20 -11.22
N THR A 209 -23.75 -30.46 -11.18
CA THR A 209 -24.73 -30.36 -12.28
C THR A 209 -24.79 -28.94 -12.85
N VAL A 210 -25.33 -28.84 -14.08
CA VAL A 210 -25.55 -27.53 -14.73
C VAL A 210 -26.58 -26.72 -13.97
N GLU A 211 -27.65 -27.36 -13.51
CA GLU A 211 -28.76 -26.71 -12.79
C GLU A 211 -28.28 -26.13 -11.45
N GLU A 212 -27.45 -26.85 -10.70
CA GLU A 212 -26.84 -26.35 -9.47
C GLU A 212 -25.93 -25.17 -9.74
N ARG A 213 -25.12 -25.27 -10.79
CA ARG A 213 -24.22 -24.17 -11.19
C ARG A 213 -24.96 -22.92 -11.62
N GLU A 214 -26.03 -23.06 -12.41
CA GLU A 214 -26.90 -21.95 -12.82
C GLU A 214 -27.56 -21.28 -11.61
N ALA A 215 -28.02 -22.07 -10.62
CA ALA A 215 -28.59 -21.55 -9.38
C ALA A 215 -27.56 -20.75 -8.54
N ALA A 216 -26.32 -21.20 -8.49
CA ALA A 216 -25.22 -20.48 -7.83
C ALA A 216 -24.85 -19.19 -8.60
N LEU A 217 -24.77 -19.27 -9.93
CA LEU A 217 -24.49 -18.12 -10.79
C LEU A 217 -25.55 -17.02 -10.68
N ALA A 218 -26.83 -17.39 -10.55
CA ALA A 218 -27.90 -16.44 -10.32
C ALA A 218 -27.76 -15.61 -9.02
N LYS A 219 -27.02 -16.12 -8.04
CA LYS A 219 -26.65 -15.37 -6.81
C LYS A 219 -25.50 -14.41 -7.06
N ILE A 220 -24.57 -14.78 -7.94
CA ILE A 220 -23.34 -14.05 -8.23
C ILE A 220 -23.62 -12.90 -9.21
N GLU A 221 -24.45 -13.12 -10.21
CA GLU A 221 -24.72 -12.19 -11.32
C GLU A 221 -25.06 -10.76 -10.85
N PRO A 222 -26.02 -10.55 -9.91
CA PRO A 222 -26.37 -9.18 -9.49
C PRO A 222 -25.23 -8.47 -8.74
N MET A 223 -24.37 -9.22 -8.01
CA MET A 223 -23.22 -8.66 -7.32
C MET A 223 -22.16 -8.20 -8.32
N GLN A 224 -21.83 -9.07 -9.29
CA GLN A 224 -20.84 -8.78 -10.32
C GLN A 224 -21.31 -7.67 -11.25
N GLN A 225 -22.60 -7.62 -11.58
CA GLN A 225 -23.18 -6.54 -12.38
C GLN A 225 -22.98 -5.19 -11.68
N ALA A 226 -23.31 -5.10 -10.38
CA ALA A 226 -23.15 -3.88 -9.59
C ALA A 226 -21.68 -3.43 -9.52
N ASP A 227 -20.74 -4.37 -9.37
CA ASP A 227 -19.31 -4.08 -9.37
C ASP A 227 -18.84 -3.53 -10.72
N PHE A 228 -19.29 -4.12 -11.84
CA PHE A 228 -18.93 -3.62 -13.17
C PHE A 228 -19.55 -2.26 -13.47
N GLU A 229 -20.82 -2.03 -13.10
CA GLU A 229 -21.45 -0.73 -13.25
C GLU A 229 -20.66 0.36 -12.51
N ALA A 230 -20.32 0.13 -11.24
CA ALA A 230 -19.53 1.06 -10.45
C ALA A 230 -18.10 1.26 -11.00
N LEU A 231 -17.49 0.19 -11.53
CA LEU A 231 -16.17 0.24 -12.16
C LEU A 231 -16.20 1.06 -13.45
N TYR A 232 -17.21 0.89 -14.29
CA TYR A 232 -17.37 1.68 -15.52
C TYR A 232 -17.67 3.15 -15.23
N GLU A 233 -18.47 3.44 -14.19
CA GLU A 233 -18.71 4.82 -13.75
C GLU A 233 -17.40 5.49 -13.31
N ALA A 234 -16.57 4.79 -12.52
CA ALA A 234 -15.28 5.31 -12.07
C ALA A 234 -14.31 5.59 -13.23
N LEU A 235 -14.44 4.87 -14.34
CA LEU A 235 -13.55 4.96 -15.49
C LEU A 235 -13.99 5.96 -16.57
N GLU A 236 -15.22 6.47 -16.50
CA GLU A 236 -15.72 7.53 -17.40
C GLU A 236 -15.46 7.25 -18.89
N GLY A 237 -15.73 6.03 -19.34
CA GLY A 237 -15.56 5.62 -20.74
C GLY A 237 -14.15 5.19 -21.14
N CYS A 238 -13.21 5.08 -20.22
CA CYS A 238 -11.91 4.48 -20.47
C CYS A 238 -12.01 2.97 -20.69
N PRO A 239 -11.14 2.37 -21.53
CA PRO A 239 -11.20 0.94 -21.84
C PRO A 239 -10.83 0.07 -20.64
N VAL A 240 -11.53 -1.07 -20.52
CA VAL A 240 -11.30 -2.09 -19.49
C VAL A 240 -11.07 -3.44 -20.15
N THR A 241 -10.03 -4.13 -19.73
CA THR A 241 -9.80 -5.53 -20.07
C THR A 241 -10.23 -6.39 -18.89
N ILE A 242 -11.22 -7.22 -19.09
CA ILE A 242 -11.79 -8.09 -18.05
C ILE A 242 -11.32 -9.52 -18.32
N ARG A 243 -10.80 -10.20 -17.30
CA ARG A 243 -10.55 -11.62 -17.34
C ARG A 243 -11.83 -12.36 -16.94
N PHE A 244 -12.28 -13.27 -17.78
CA PHE A 244 -13.39 -14.13 -17.41
C PHE A 244 -12.99 -15.11 -16.31
N LEU A 245 -14.00 -15.56 -15.58
CA LEU A 245 -13.83 -16.68 -14.65
C LEU A 245 -13.54 -17.94 -15.47
N ASP A 246 -12.53 -18.70 -15.03
CA ASP A 246 -12.08 -19.93 -15.65
C ASP A 246 -12.32 -21.12 -14.69
#